data_cad30b41afd49256e28741959eec49a5
#
_entry.id   cad30b41afd49256e28741959eec49a5
#
_cell.length_a   1.000
_cell.length_b   1.000
_cell.length_c   1.000
_cell.angle_alpha   90.00
_cell.angle_beta   90.00
_cell.angle_gamma   90.00
#
_symmetry.space_group_name_H-M   'P 1'
#
loop_
_entity.id
_entity.type
_entity.pdbx_description
1 polymer ?
#
loop_
_entity_poly.entity_id
_entity_poly.type
_entity_poly.pdbx_seq_one_letter_code
_entity_poly.pdbx_strand_id
1 'polypeptide(L)'
;VVLNPEVLLEEIDNLKEHGYDVDKYLKISDKTHVIFPYHRKLDLALEKVRKAKKIGTTGKGIGPSYCDKYERSGIRMEDLYAPDFKERLKEQTELKLALLKVYDPETDYTKELDFEKTYAQYSEYAEKLKPYVCDVVTLLHKALEDDKKVVVEGAQATLLDIDFGSYPYVTSSNPTIGGILTGTGLSASDIGNVYGVIKAYSSRVGAGPYVTELLDETG
;
A
#
# COMPACT_ATOMS: atom_id res chain seq x y z
N VAL A 1 -3.57 -1.17 -4.49
CA VAL A 1 -3.15 -1.48 -3.11
C VAL A 1 -1.66 -1.77 -3.09
N VAL A 2 -0.98 -1.42 -2.03
CA VAL A 2 0.38 -1.83 -1.70
C VAL A 2 0.35 -2.60 -0.38
N LEU A 3 1.21 -3.60 -0.20
CA LEU A 3 1.11 -4.57 0.88
C LEU A 3 2.44 -4.68 1.63
N ASN A 4 2.37 -4.60 2.96
CA ASN A 4 3.48 -4.96 3.84
C ASN A 4 3.30 -6.42 4.30
N PRO A 5 4.17 -7.36 3.87
CA PRO A 5 4.02 -8.77 4.20
C PRO A 5 4.10 -9.08 5.70
N GLU A 6 4.96 -8.39 6.44
CA GLU A 6 5.12 -8.55 7.88
C GLU A 6 3.80 -8.24 8.61
N VAL A 7 3.25 -7.04 8.36
CA VAL A 7 1.99 -6.61 8.99
C VAL A 7 0.83 -7.50 8.61
N LEU A 8 0.76 -7.95 7.33
CA LEU A 8 -0.30 -8.85 6.90
C LEU A 8 -0.22 -10.21 7.61
N LEU A 9 0.97 -10.77 7.81
CA LEU A 9 1.13 -12.02 8.56
C LEU A 9 0.69 -11.87 10.01
N GLU A 10 1.02 -10.75 10.66
CA GLU A 10 0.52 -10.43 12.02
C GLU A 10 -1.02 -10.35 12.05
N GLU A 11 -1.63 -9.72 11.04
CA GLU A 11 -3.10 -9.64 10.93
C GLU A 11 -3.73 -11.02 10.68
N ILE A 12 -3.12 -11.87 9.86
CA ILE A 12 -3.55 -13.24 9.61
C ILE A 12 -3.53 -14.06 10.91
N ASP A 13 -2.43 -13.99 11.66
CA ASP A 13 -2.28 -14.72 12.91
C ASP A 13 -3.31 -14.24 13.94
N ASN A 14 -3.50 -12.93 14.07
CA ASN A 14 -4.53 -12.36 14.95
C ASN A 14 -5.93 -12.84 14.60
N LEU A 15 -6.30 -12.86 13.32
CA LEU A 15 -7.61 -13.35 12.88
C LEU A 15 -7.79 -14.84 13.16
N LYS A 16 -6.75 -15.66 12.96
CA LYS A 16 -6.78 -17.10 13.29
C LYS A 16 -6.97 -17.33 14.79
N GLU A 17 -6.29 -16.57 15.63
CA GLU A 17 -6.47 -16.61 17.08
C GLU A 17 -7.90 -16.29 17.52
N HIS A 18 -8.59 -15.42 16.77
CA HIS A 18 -10.01 -15.11 16.98
C HIS A 18 -10.98 -16.11 16.32
N GLY A 19 -10.48 -17.21 15.76
CA GLY A 19 -11.30 -18.29 15.22
C GLY A 19 -11.77 -18.10 13.79
N TYR A 20 -11.22 -17.13 13.04
CA TYR A 20 -11.55 -16.96 11.62
C TYR A 20 -10.76 -17.93 10.74
N ASP A 21 -11.44 -18.56 9.77
CA ASP A 21 -10.84 -19.44 8.78
C ASP A 21 -10.20 -18.63 7.63
N VAL A 22 -9.07 -17.96 7.94
CA VAL A 22 -8.38 -17.10 6.99
C VAL A 22 -7.89 -17.89 5.78
N ASP A 23 -7.45 -19.13 5.98
CA ASP A 23 -6.88 -19.97 4.93
C ASP A 23 -7.88 -20.26 3.82
N LYS A 24 -9.14 -20.35 4.17
CA LYS A 24 -10.24 -20.58 3.21
C LYS A 24 -10.61 -19.32 2.42
N TYR A 25 -10.62 -18.17 3.06
CA TYR A 25 -11.27 -16.99 2.49
C TYR A 25 -10.32 -15.94 1.95
N LEU A 26 -9.11 -15.79 2.53
CA LEU A 26 -8.17 -14.77 2.07
C LEU A 26 -7.64 -15.08 0.68
N LYS A 27 -7.66 -14.07 -0.19
CA LYS A 27 -6.99 -14.07 -1.50
C LYS A 27 -6.22 -12.76 -1.69
N ILE A 28 -4.99 -12.88 -2.14
CA ILE A 28 -4.07 -11.76 -2.39
C ILE A 28 -3.75 -11.75 -3.87
N SER A 29 -3.93 -10.60 -4.52
CA SER A 29 -3.56 -10.48 -5.93
C SER A 29 -2.04 -10.62 -6.11
N ASP A 30 -1.64 -11.47 -7.03
CA ASP A 30 -0.30 -11.63 -7.55
C ASP A 30 0.33 -10.29 -8.02
N LYS A 31 -0.50 -9.35 -8.47
CA LYS A 31 -0.09 -8.02 -8.99
C LYS A 31 0.03 -6.94 -7.91
N THR A 32 -0.21 -7.28 -6.65
CA THR A 32 -0.08 -6.32 -5.53
C THR A 32 1.38 -5.96 -5.30
N HIS A 33 1.70 -4.67 -5.25
CA HIS A 33 3.06 -4.19 -4.97
C HIS A 33 3.44 -4.38 -3.51
N VAL A 34 4.68 -4.78 -3.27
CA VAL A 34 5.23 -5.10 -1.94
C VAL A 34 5.95 -3.89 -1.36
N ILE A 35 5.71 -3.62 -0.09
CA ILE A 35 6.43 -2.62 0.69
C ILE A 35 7.66 -3.27 1.32
N PHE A 36 8.83 -2.71 1.04
CA PHE A 36 10.11 -3.12 1.62
C PHE A 36 10.60 -2.12 2.70
N PRO A 37 11.58 -2.48 3.53
CA PRO A 37 12.12 -1.60 4.57
C PRO A 37 12.62 -0.25 4.03
N TYR A 38 13.21 -0.23 2.85
CA TYR A 38 13.68 1.00 2.21
C TYR A 38 12.55 1.99 1.89
N HIS A 39 11.34 1.53 1.59
CA HIS A 39 10.18 2.41 1.38
C HIS A 39 9.85 3.20 2.65
N ARG A 40 9.86 2.54 3.81
CA ARG A 40 9.60 3.20 5.10
C ARG A 40 10.68 4.23 5.43
N LYS A 41 11.96 3.91 5.15
CA LYS A 41 13.07 4.86 5.37
C LYS A 41 12.98 6.06 4.44
N LEU A 42 12.63 5.86 3.16
CA LEU A 42 12.42 6.95 2.20
C LEU A 42 11.25 7.84 2.60
N ASP A 43 10.14 7.27 3.09
CA ASP A 43 8.98 8.03 3.55
C ASP A 43 9.37 8.99 4.68
N LEU A 44 10.11 8.51 5.67
CA LEU A 44 10.60 9.32 6.78
C LEU A 44 11.65 10.36 6.35
N ALA A 45 12.57 10.00 5.45
CA ALA A 45 13.59 10.91 4.96
C ALA A 45 12.97 12.06 4.14
N LEU A 46 11.98 11.76 3.29
CA LEU A 46 11.24 12.77 2.53
C LEU A 46 10.49 13.75 3.43
N GLU A 47 9.89 13.28 4.53
CA GLU A 47 9.25 14.17 5.50
C GLU A 47 10.27 15.10 6.21
N LYS A 48 11.50 14.62 6.47
CA LYS A 48 12.58 15.48 6.99
C LYS A 48 12.94 16.59 5.99
N VAL A 49 13.10 16.25 4.69
CA VAL A 49 13.42 17.21 3.63
C VAL A 49 12.35 18.28 3.47
N ARG A 50 11.08 17.93 3.63
CA ARG A 50 9.94 18.88 3.52
C ARG A 50 9.90 19.92 4.62
N LYS A 51 10.54 19.70 5.76
CA LYS A 51 10.60 20.64 6.90
C LYS A 51 9.20 21.15 7.31
N ALA A 52 8.96 22.46 7.14
CA ALA A 52 7.67 23.08 7.46
C ALA A 52 6.52 22.69 6.52
N LYS A 53 6.82 22.10 5.35
CA LYS A 53 5.84 21.65 4.35
C LYS A 53 5.55 20.16 4.45
N LYS A 54 5.66 19.59 5.64
CA LYS A 54 5.33 18.16 5.88
C LYS A 54 3.90 17.87 5.46
N ILE A 55 3.72 16.72 4.82
CA ILE A 55 2.39 16.18 4.47
C ILE A 55 1.76 15.50 5.70
N GLY A 56 2.58 15.05 6.65
CA GLY A 56 2.15 14.28 7.80
C GLY A 56 1.83 12.84 7.41
N THR A 57 2.77 12.20 6.70
CA THR A 57 2.64 10.80 6.30
C THR A 57 2.65 9.88 7.52
N THR A 58 2.11 8.67 7.35
CA THR A 58 2.11 7.65 8.41
C THR A 58 3.47 6.97 8.61
N GLY A 59 4.48 7.28 7.77
CA GLY A 59 5.80 6.65 7.79
C GLY A 59 5.79 5.16 7.42
N LYS A 60 4.70 4.68 6.82
CA LYS A 60 4.52 3.26 6.47
C LYS A 60 5.09 2.89 5.09
N GLY A 61 5.65 3.86 4.36
CA GLY A 61 6.28 3.63 3.04
C GLY A 61 5.29 3.51 1.88
N ILE A 62 4.04 3.93 2.07
CA ILE A 62 2.99 3.84 1.05
C ILE A 62 3.35 4.69 -0.18
N GLY A 63 3.68 5.97 0.03
CA GLY A 63 4.06 6.89 -1.05
C GLY A 63 5.24 6.39 -1.88
N PRO A 64 6.38 6.08 -1.29
CA PRO A 64 7.53 5.51 -2.00
C PRO A 64 7.23 4.21 -2.77
N SER A 65 6.40 3.32 -2.22
CA SER A 65 5.99 2.09 -2.95
C SER A 65 5.12 2.40 -4.17
N TYR A 66 4.26 3.42 -4.10
CA TYR A 66 3.52 3.91 -5.27
C TYR A 66 4.43 4.61 -6.28
N CYS A 67 5.48 5.34 -5.85
CA CYS A 67 6.49 5.88 -6.77
C CYS A 67 7.12 4.76 -7.59
N ASP A 68 7.56 3.68 -6.95
CA ASP A 68 8.15 2.53 -7.62
C ASP A 68 7.17 1.85 -8.59
N LYS A 69 5.90 1.77 -8.23
CA LYS A 69 4.85 1.26 -9.12
C LYS A 69 4.77 2.05 -10.43
N TYR A 70 4.72 3.38 -10.36
CA TYR A 70 4.60 4.23 -11.53
C TYR A 70 5.92 4.39 -12.30
N GLU A 71 7.05 4.30 -11.63
CA GLU A 71 8.37 4.19 -12.23
C GLU A 71 8.61 2.84 -12.91
N ARG A 72 7.79 1.83 -12.60
CA ARG A 72 7.87 0.45 -13.11
C ARG A 72 9.10 -0.32 -12.61
N SER A 73 9.58 0.07 -11.45
CA SER A 73 10.68 -0.57 -10.72
C SER A 73 10.21 -1.38 -9.51
N GLY A 74 8.91 -1.27 -9.17
CA GLY A 74 8.32 -1.92 -8.01
C GLY A 74 8.27 -3.44 -8.14
N ILE A 75 8.46 -4.13 -7.02
CA ILE A 75 8.38 -5.59 -6.90
C ILE A 75 6.94 -5.95 -6.46
N ARG A 76 6.31 -6.89 -7.17
CA ARG A 76 4.96 -7.40 -6.90
C ARG A 76 5.01 -8.69 -6.11
N MET A 77 3.85 -9.15 -5.64
CA MET A 77 3.73 -10.45 -4.96
C MET A 77 4.23 -11.61 -5.84
N GLU A 78 3.87 -11.63 -7.13
CA GLU A 78 4.34 -12.65 -8.08
C GLU A 78 5.87 -12.68 -8.22
N ASP A 79 6.51 -11.52 -8.14
CA ASP A 79 7.96 -11.38 -8.29
C ASP A 79 8.75 -12.00 -7.12
N LEU A 80 8.12 -12.15 -5.94
CA LEU A 80 8.77 -12.82 -4.80
C LEU A 80 9.09 -14.30 -5.08
N TYR A 81 8.39 -14.89 -6.05
CA TYR A 81 8.57 -16.28 -6.48
C TYR A 81 9.39 -16.41 -7.77
N ALA A 82 9.79 -15.28 -8.37
CA ALA A 82 10.56 -15.27 -9.60
C ALA A 82 12.03 -15.65 -9.35
N PRO A 83 12.70 -16.32 -10.31
CA PRO A 83 14.11 -16.71 -10.17
C PRO A 83 15.05 -15.53 -9.98
N ASP A 84 14.70 -14.36 -10.51
CA ASP A 84 15.47 -13.11 -10.47
C ASP A 84 15.12 -12.21 -9.28
N PHE A 85 14.26 -12.66 -8.35
CA PHE A 85 13.85 -11.86 -7.19
C PHE A 85 15.03 -11.33 -6.40
N LYS A 86 16.03 -12.17 -6.15
CA LYS A 86 17.22 -11.78 -5.39
C LYS A 86 17.98 -10.63 -6.06
N GLU A 87 18.18 -10.72 -7.37
CA GLU A 87 18.87 -9.70 -8.16
C GLU A 87 18.09 -8.39 -8.17
N ARG A 88 16.80 -8.44 -8.49
CA ARG A 88 15.92 -7.25 -8.50
C ARG A 88 15.85 -6.56 -7.15
N LEU A 89 15.75 -7.31 -6.05
CA LEU A 89 15.75 -6.73 -4.70
C LEU A 89 17.08 -6.05 -4.39
N LYS A 90 18.19 -6.63 -4.82
CA LYS A 90 19.52 -6.05 -4.64
C LYS A 90 19.63 -4.71 -5.36
N GLU A 91 19.31 -4.68 -6.65
CA GLU A 91 19.32 -3.46 -7.46
C GLU A 91 18.45 -2.35 -6.85
N GLN A 92 17.22 -2.70 -6.42
CA GLN A 92 16.34 -1.73 -5.77
C GLN A 92 16.90 -1.23 -4.43
N THR A 93 17.48 -2.12 -3.62
CA THR A 93 18.09 -1.72 -2.34
C THR A 93 19.25 -0.76 -2.55
N GLU A 94 20.14 -1.04 -3.50
CA GLU A 94 21.27 -0.17 -3.84
C GLU A 94 20.81 1.21 -4.34
N LEU A 95 19.82 1.25 -5.24
CA LEU A 95 19.23 2.50 -5.73
C LEU A 95 18.61 3.31 -4.60
N LYS A 96 17.84 2.68 -3.72
CA LYS A 96 17.17 3.38 -2.60
C LYS A 96 18.16 3.85 -1.53
N LEU A 97 19.26 3.13 -1.31
CA LEU A 97 20.37 3.60 -0.46
C LEU A 97 21.02 4.86 -1.03
N ALA A 98 21.23 4.92 -2.35
CA ALA A 98 21.75 6.11 -3.01
C ALA A 98 20.80 7.31 -2.86
N LEU A 99 19.48 7.11 -3.01
CA LEU A 99 18.48 8.17 -2.79
C LEU A 99 18.44 8.63 -1.33
N LEU A 100 18.48 7.71 -0.38
CA LEU A 100 18.52 8.02 1.04
C LEU A 100 19.74 8.86 1.40
N LYS A 101 20.89 8.58 0.81
CA LYS A 101 22.10 9.39 1.00
C LYS A 101 21.93 10.83 0.49
N VAL A 102 21.10 11.05 -0.51
CA VAL A 102 20.77 12.41 -1.01
C VAL A 102 19.80 13.13 -0.07
N TYR A 103 18.77 12.43 0.42
CA TYR A 103 17.72 13.05 1.25
C TYR A 103 18.14 13.22 2.73
N ASP A 104 18.94 12.32 3.25
CA ASP A 104 19.39 12.31 4.65
C ASP A 104 20.87 11.88 4.72
N PRO A 105 21.81 12.77 4.28
CA PRO A 105 23.22 12.44 4.12
C PRO A 105 23.95 12.13 5.44
N GLU A 106 23.36 12.54 6.56
CA GLU A 106 23.97 12.35 7.89
C GLU A 106 23.67 10.97 8.48
N THR A 107 22.68 10.23 7.94
CA THR A 107 22.27 8.92 8.43
C THR A 107 22.85 7.81 7.56
N ASP A 108 23.53 6.87 8.20
CA ASP A 108 23.98 5.64 7.52
C ASP A 108 22.89 4.55 7.62
N TYR A 109 22.21 4.32 6.51
CA TYR A 109 21.15 3.34 6.39
C TYR A 109 21.63 1.93 6.01
N THR A 110 22.93 1.72 5.74
CA THR A 110 23.45 0.44 5.20
C THR A 110 23.24 -0.73 6.16
N LYS A 111 23.33 -0.48 7.47
CA LYS A 111 23.10 -1.52 8.50
C LYS A 111 21.65 -1.89 8.68
N GLU A 112 20.73 -0.92 8.50
CA GLU A 112 19.29 -1.14 8.65
C GLU A 112 18.65 -1.71 7.39
N LEU A 113 19.25 -1.45 6.23
CA LEU A 113 18.82 -1.94 4.92
C LEU A 113 19.79 -3.00 4.39
N ASP A 114 20.18 -3.93 5.26
CA ASP A 114 20.98 -5.09 4.87
C ASP A 114 20.21 -5.94 3.86
N PHE A 115 20.78 -6.05 2.66
CA PHE A 115 20.15 -6.75 1.55
C PHE A 115 19.95 -8.24 1.83
N GLU A 116 20.99 -8.95 2.32
CA GLU A 116 20.89 -10.40 2.55
C GLU A 116 19.86 -10.73 3.63
N LYS A 117 19.80 -9.93 4.69
CA LYS A 117 18.79 -10.05 5.74
C LYS A 117 17.38 -9.80 5.18
N THR A 118 17.22 -8.74 4.38
CA THR A 118 15.93 -8.40 3.77
C THR A 118 15.49 -9.51 2.81
N TYR A 119 16.40 -10.02 1.99
CA TYR A 119 16.10 -11.12 1.08
C TYR A 119 15.65 -12.38 1.82
N ALA A 120 16.38 -12.79 2.85
CA ALA A 120 16.02 -13.97 3.64
C ALA A 120 14.64 -13.82 4.30
N GLN A 121 14.36 -12.66 4.89
CA GLN A 121 13.09 -12.36 5.54
C GLN A 121 11.92 -12.35 4.55
N TYR A 122 12.07 -11.69 3.40
CA TYR A 122 11.00 -11.61 2.42
C TYR A 122 10.78 -12.93 1.67
N SER A 123 11.81 -13.76 1.52
CA SER A 123 11.65 -15.14 1.03
C SER A 123 10.84 -15.99 2.00
N GLU A 124 11.05 -15.85 3.32
CA GLU A 124 10.23 -16.52 4.33
C GLU A 124 8.78 -16.03 4.29
N TYR A 125 8.56 -14.71 4.19
CA TYR A 125 7.22 -14.15 4.05
C TYR A 125 6.51 -14.65 2.78
N ALA A 126 7.23 -14.75 1.66
CA ALA A 126 6.71 -15.27 0.43
C ALA A 126 6.19 -16.70 0.59
N GLU A 127 6.95 -17.60 1.21
CA GLU A 127 6.50 -18.98 1.44
C GLU A 127 5.26 -19.04 2.35
N LYS A 128 5.19 -18.23 3.40
CA LYS A 128 4.02 -18.15 4.28
C LYS A 128 2.78 -17.60 3.57
N LEU A 129 2.94 -16.64 2.65
CA LEU A 129 1.84 -16.01 1.93
C LEU A 129 1.42 -16.76 0.65
N LYS A 130 2.24 -17.69 0.18
CA LYS A 130 2.01 -18.44 -1.06
C LYS A 130 0.61 -19.07 -1.20
N PRO A 131 0.00 -19.66 -0.15
CA PRO A 131 -1.34 -20.23 -0.27
C PRO A 131 -2.45 -19.23 -0.57
N TYR A 132 -2.20 -17.96 -0.29
CA TYR A 132 -3.17 -16.89 -0.47
C TYR A 132 -3.04 -16.16 -1.81
N VAL A 133 -1.87 -16.23 -2.46
CA VAL A 133 -1.58 -15.47 -3.69
C VAL A 133 -2.21 -16.16 -4.90
N CYS A 134 -2.95 -15.37 -5.68
CA CYS A 134 -3.61 -15.87 -6.89
C CYS A 134 -3.88 -14.75 -7.90
N ASP A 135 -4.27 -15.12 -9.12
CA ASP A 135 -4.83 -14.19 -10.10
C ASP A 135 -6.24 -13.75 -9.68
N VAL A 136 -6.30 -12.62 -8.97
CA VAL A 136 -7.56 -12.06 -8.47
C VAL A 136 -8.41 -11.49 -9.62
N VAL A 137 -7.82 -11.04 -10.72
CA VAL A 137 -8.60 -10.55 -11.88
C VAL A 137 -9.48 -11.66 -12.42
N THR A 138 -8.88 -12.80 -12.76
CA THR A 138 -9.61 -13.99 -13.22
C THR A 138 -10.63 -14.48 -12.17
N LEU A 139 -10.26 -14.46 -10.89
CA LEU A 139 -11.16 -14.85 -9.81
C LEU A 139 -12.42 -13.97 -9.74
N LEU A 140 -12.27 -12.66 -9.88
CA LEU A 140 -13.39 -11.70 -9.83
C LEU A 140 -14.29 -11.85 -11.05
N HIS A 141 -13.73 -11.94 -12.26
CA HIS A 141 -14.52 -12.16 -13.47
C HIS A 141 -15.34 -13.44 -13.38
N LYS A 142 -14.73 -14.55 -12.94
CA LYS A 142 -15.46 -15.80 -12.72
C LYS A 142 -16.56 -15.66 -11.66
N ALA A 143 -16.32 -14.90 -10.59
CA ALA A 143 -17.35 -14.67 -9.59
C ALA A 143 -18.57 -13.93 -10.17
N LEU A 144 -18.35 -12.97 -11.08
CA LEU A 144 -19.43 -12.28 -11.77
C LEU A 144 -20.16 -13.18 -12.77
N GLU A 145 -19.43 -14.02 -13.53
CA GLU A 145 -20.03 -15.03 -14.42
C GLU A 145 -20.90 -16.03 -13.66
N ASP A 146 -20.54 -16.35 -12.42
CA ASP A 146 -21.28 -17.22 -11.51
C ASP A 146 -22.43 -16.48 -10.78
N ASP A 147 -22.81 -15.27 -11.19
CA ASP A 147 -23.83 -14.40 -10.57
C ASP A 147 -23.57 -14.10 -9.07
N LYS A 148 -22.31 -14.15 -8.63
CA LYS A 148 -21.96 -13.82 -7.25
C LYS A 148 -21.98 -12.31 -7.04
N LYS A 149 -22.45 -11.89 -5.86
CA LYS A 149 -22.39 -10.51 -5.44
C LYS A 149 -21.00 -10.17 -4.91
N VAL A 150 -20.35 -9.20 -5.54
CA VAL A 150 -19.04 -8.69 -5.14
C VAL A 150 -19.23 -7.33 -4.51
N VAL A 151 -18.73 -7.15 -3.29
CA VAL A 151 -18.66 -5.86 -2.61
C VAL A 151 -17.22 -5.39 -2.68
N VAL A 152 -17.00 -4.19 -3.20
CA VAL A 152 -15.69 -3.57 -3.28
C VAL A 152 -15.60 -2.45 -2.25
N GLU A 153 -14.65 -2.55 -1.34
CA GLU A 153 -14.37 -1.55 -0.33
C GLU A 153 -13.01 -0.90 -0.62
N GLY A 154 -13.00 0.42 -0.77
CA GLY A 154 -11.79 1.22 -0.86
C GLY A 154 -11.24 1.54 0.53
N ALA A 155 -10.07 2.15 0.56
CA ALA A 155 -9.48 2.70 1.78
C ALA A 155 -9.46 4.23 1.70
N GLN A 156 -9.26 4.90 2.84
CA GLN A 156 -9.21 6.36 3.00
C GLN A 156 -10.56 7.04 2.68
N ALA A 157 -10.52 8.23 2.08
CA ALA A 157 -11.70 9.02 1.78
C ALA A 157 -11.50 9.85 0.51
N THR A 158 -12.58 10.31 -0.11
CA THR A 158 -12.58 11.08 -1.36
C THR A 158 -11.66 12.30 -1.33
N LEU A 159 -11.62 13.04 -0.22
CA LEU A 159 -10.72 14.21 -0.09
C LEU A 159 -9.22 13.84 0.05
N LEU A 160 -8.91 12.56 0.18
CA LEU A 160 -7.53 12.05 0.16
C LEU A 160 -7.14 11.44 -1.19
N ASP A 161 -8.00 11.49 -2.21
CA ASP A 161 -7.70 11.02 -3.55
C ASP A 161 -6.55 11.83 -4.17
N ILE A 162 -5.60 11.13 -4.83
CA ILE A 162 -4.40 11.76 -5.41
C ILE A 162 -4.74 12.78 -6.49
N ASP A 163 -5.83 12.57 -7.23
CA ASP A 163 -6.25 13.43 -8.35
C ASP A 163 -7.29 14.48 -7.94
N PHE A 164 -8.25 14.10 -7.10
CA PHE A 164 -9.42 14.93 -6.77
C PHE A 164 -9.43 15.43 -5.33
N GLY A 165 -8.50 15.00 -4.51
CA GLY A 165 -8.41 15.38 -3.09
C GLY A 165 -7.74 16.74 -2.87
N SER A 166 -7.49 17.05 -1.60
CA SER A 166 -6.84 18.29 -1.14
C SER A 166 -5.31 18.24 -1.34
N TYR A 167 -4.87 18.08 -2.59
CA TYR A 167 -3.45 18.01 -2.95
C TYR A 167 -2.66 19.21 -2.40
N PRO A 168 -1.43 19.05 -1.85
CA PRO A 168 -0.64 17.81 -1.77
C PRO A 168 -0.95 16.92 -0.53
N TYR A 169 -1.94 17.26 0.27
CA TYR A 169 -2.29 16.57 1.51
C TYR A 169 -3.26 15.41 1.22
N VAL A 170 -2.80 14.46 0.42
CA VAL A 170 -3.57 13.31 -0.09
C VAL A 170 -2.80 12.00 0.12
N THR A 171 -3.47 10.87 -0.09
CA THR A 171 -2.79 9.58 -0.23
C THR A 171 -2.21 9.42 -1.64
N SER A 172 -1.33 8.46 -1.85
CA SER A 172 -0.74 8.17 -3.16
C SER A 172 -1.61 7.26 -4.04
N SER A 173 -2.86 7.08 -3.68
CA SER A 173 -3.80 6.19 -4.38
C SER A 173 -5.11 6.91 -4.69
N ASN A 174 -6.00 6.23 -5.43
CA ASN A 174 -7.35 6.68 -5.74
C ASN A 174 -8.38 5.93 -4.88
N PRO A 175 -8.85 6.51 -3.75
CA PRO A 175 -9.92 5.93 -2.94
C PRO A 175 -11.30 5.99 -3.61
N THR A 176 -11.44 6.74 -4.70
CA THR A 176 -12.67 6.88 -5.48
C THR A 176 -12.91 5.68 -6.39
N ILE A 177 -14.07 5.66 -7.07
CA ILE A 177 -14.47 4.56 -7.99
C ILE A 177 -13.43 4.25 -9.07
N GLY A 178 -12.67 5.25 -9.54
CA GLY A 178 -11.60 5.06 -10.52
C GLY A 178 -10.51 4.10 -10.02
N GLY A 179 -10.19 4.13 -8.73
CA GLY A 179 -9.24 3.22 -8.11
C GLY A 179 -9.74 1.78 -8.02
N ILE A 180 -11.05 1.56 -7.99
CA ILE A 180 -11.66 0.23 -8.04
C ILE A 180 -11.34 -0.42 -9.39
N LEU A 181 -11.61 0.27 -10.49
CA LEU A 181 -11.40 -0.26 -11.84
C LEU A 181 -9.93 -0.64 -12.07
N THR A 182 -9.01 0.25 -11.73
CA THR A 182 -7.57 0.01 -11.88
C THR A 182 -7.02 -1.02 -10.89
N GLY A 183 -7.64 -1.18 -9.72
CA GLY A 183 -7.21 -2.10 -8.68
C GLY A 183 -7.73 -3.52 -8.83
N THR A 184 -8.89 -3.69 -9.47
CA THR A 184 -9.56 -5.00 -9.63
C THR A 184 -9.49 -5.57 -11.04
N GLY A 185 -9.25 -4.72 -12.05
CA GLY A 185 -9.31 -5.11 -13.46
C GLY A 185 -10.74 -5.29 -13.98
N LEU A 186 -11.75 -4.89 -13.21
CA LEU A 186 -13.15 -4.89 -13.65
C LEU A 186 -13.41 -3.74 -14.63
N SER A 187 -14.41 -3.90 -15.49
CA SER A 187 -14.86 -2.86 -16.40
C SER A 187 -15.87 -1.93 -15.72
N ALA A 188 -16.09 -0.75 -16.29
CA ALA A 188 -17.09 0.18 -15.77
C ALA A 188 -18.53 -0.40 -15.82
N SER A 189 -18.81 -1.29 -16.77
CA SER A 189 -20.10 -1.98 -16.89
C SER A 189 -20.33 -3.02 -15.78
N ASP A 190 -19.29 -3.48 -15.11
CA ASP A 190 -19.40 -4.44 -14.01
C ASP A 190 -19.75 -3.76 -12.68
N ILE A 191 -19.68 -2.43 -12.64
CA ILE A 191 -19.98 -1.67 -11.44
C ILE A 191 -21.49 -1.42 -11.36
N GLY A 192 -22.10 -1.98 -10.33
CA GLY A 192 -23.49 -1.77 -10.01
C GLY A 192 -23.71 -0.53 -9.14
N ASN A 193 -24.27 -0.71 -7.95
CA ASN A 193 -24.55 0.39 -7.04
C ASN A 193 -23.28 0.92 -6.36
N VAL A 194 -23.17 2.23 -6.24
CA VAL A 194 -22.10 2.91 -5.51
C VAL A 194 -22.68 3.48 -4.23
N TYR A 195 -22.11 3.10 -3.10
CA TYR A 195 -22.52 3.57 -1.77
C TYR A 195 -21.49 4.54 -1.21
N GLY A 196 -21.94 5.72 -0.81
CA GLY A 196 -21.13 6.69 -0.08
C GLY A 196 -21.34 6.52 1.43
N VAL A 197 -20.24 6.37 2.16
CA VAL A 197 -20.26 6.34 3.63
C VAL A 197 -19.67 7.64 4.14
N ILE A 198 -20.42 8.37 4.98
CA ILE A 198 -19.97 9.61 5.60
C ILE A 198 -19.99 9.46 7.12
N LYS A 199 -19.06 10.13 7.78
CA LYS A 199 -19.09 10.24 9.25
C LYS A 199 -20.12 11.27 9.68
N ALA A 200 -20.74 11.06 10.84
CA ALA A 200 -21.63 12.04 11.45
C ALA A 200 -20.91 13.36 11.78
N TYR A 201 -19.62 13.30 12.02
CA TYR A 201 -18.71 14.44 12.12
C TYR A 201 -17.44 14.14 11.30
N SER A 202 -16.86 15.16 10.73
CA SER A 202 -15.62 14.99 9.95
C SER A 202 -14.42 14.76 10.86
N SER A 203 -13.44 14.01 10.36
CA SER A 203 -12.14 13.83 11.02
C SER A 203 -11.04 13.68 9.97
N ARG A 204 -9.83 14.13 10.30
CA ARG A 204 -8.67 14.05 9.43
C ARG A 204 -7.44 13.62 10.20
N VAL A 205 -6.57 12.85 9.57
CA VAL A 205 -5.20 12.55 10.02
C VAL A 205 -4.23 13.17 9.01
N GLY A 206 -3.14 13.77 9.51
CA GLY A 206 -2.15 14.47 8.69
C GLY A 206 -2.41 15.97 8.58
N ALA A 207 -1.50 16.67 7.93
CA ALA A 207 -1.59 18.10 7.70
C ALA A 207 -2.57 18.44 6.57
N GLY A 208 -2.81 19.73 6.37
CA GLY A 208 -3.60 20.25 5.26
C GLY A 208 -4.92 20.90 5.68
N PRO A 209 -5.60 21.53 4.73
CA PRO A 209 -6.83 22.25 5.01
C PRO A 209 -7.94 21.31 5.47
N TYR A 210 -8.72 21.78 6.42
CA TYR A 210 -9.86 21.08 6.98
C TYR A 210 -11.05 22.00 7.08
N VAL A 211 -12.02 21.84 6.18
CA VAL A 211 -13.12 22.81 5.95
C VAL A 211 -14.01 23.00 7.18
N THR A 212 -14.10 21.98 8.03
CA THR A 212 -14.93 21.98 9.25
C THR A 212 -14.10 22.06 10.52
N GLU A 213 -12.84 22.49 10.41
CA GLU A 213 -11.97 22.68 11.58
C GLU A 213 -12.54 23.77 12.50
N LEU A 214 -12.65 23.45 13.77
CA LEU A 214 -13.01 24.42 14.79
C LEU A 214 -11.71 25.07 15.29
N LEU A 215 -11.62 26.38 15.09
CA LEU A 215 -10.45 27.19 15.47
C LEU A 215 -10.66 27.97 16.77
N ASP A 216 -11.73 27.64 17.50
CA ASP A 216 -12.07 28.23 18.79
C ASP A 216 -11.80 27.26 19.95
N GLU A 217 -12.25 27.63 21.17
CA GLU A 217 -12.06 26.84 22.39
C GLU A 217 -12.73 25.45 22.33
N THR A 218 -13.55 25.17 21.34
CA THR A 218 -14.28 23.90 21.15
C THR A 218 -13.47 22.91 20.30
N GLY A 219 -12.45 23.34 19.55
CA GLY A 219 -11.65 22.58 18.56
C GLY A 219 -10.40 21.89 19.10
#